data_b5284edb2c44cccee3d0f92f86f1f27d
#
_entry.id   b5284edb2c44cccee3d0f92f86f1f27d
#
_cell.length_a   1.000
_cell.length_b   1.000
_cell.length_c   1.000
_cell.angle_alpha   90.00
_cell.angle_beta   90.00
_cell.angle_gamma   90.00
#
_symmetry.space_group_name_H-M   'P 1'
#
loop_
_entity.id
_entity.type
_entity.pdbx_description
1 polymer ?
#
loop_
_entity_poly.entity_id
_entity_poly.type
_entity_poly.pdbx_seq_one_letter_code
_entity_poly.pdbx_strand_id
1 'polypeptide(L)'
;MTDSSRSFIQASAQPEPLNGTRRRLLLALAAAPLGGALSLLPRRASAAASTSVIEGRNLWLYPGWESLTDDATPACLKAVDLIRQATDKLSARGIRSVIVIAPLKARSCLENLPDGTALSAGVAGRYAAIRTHAQSLGLQIVDGDAAIAAVDPAQEKYIRADYHWSGHSAEAVAARVAKRLVSAGPLKGAAGAGSRLGAWNEEVRYGDLAALLPPERKKAVGKDHFIVRTVVASPGLVDSGPPVVQVVGNSMVQPYLGFPQKLSNAIDRQVGLTWTFGDTGPWKTLLNYLESPEFKANPPQAIVWQFNEGQMMNLPSAAGQWDAASVMADGAFLARLSKAVA
;
A
#
# COMPACT_ATOMS: atom_id res chain seq x y z
N MET A 1 8.03 -3.15 -48.22
CA MET A 1 6.96 -2.13 -48.17
C MET A 1 5.78 -2.78 -47.47
N THR A 2 5.60 -2.55 -46.21
CA THR A 2 4.39 -2.26 -45.47
C THR A 2 4.79 -2.11 -44.01
N ASP A 3 4.73 -0.88 -43.61
CA ASP A 3 4.96 -0.32 -42.31
C ASP A 3 3.87 -0.81 -41.35
N SER A 4 4.23 -1.27 -40.17
CA SER A 4 3.33 -1.51 -39.04
C SER A 4 4.02 -1.15 -37.73
N SER A 5 4.29 0.13 -37.57
CA SER A 5 4.58 0.77 -36.29
C SER A 5 3.34 0.70 -35.41
N ARG A 6 3.26 -0.27 -34.51
CA ARG A 6 2.29 -0.24 -33.40
C ARG A 6 2.88 0.55 -32.24
N SER A 7 2.38 1.78 -32.11
CA SER A 7 2.52 2.64 -30.95
C SER A 7 2.20 1.89 -29.65
N PHE A 8 3.15 1.80 -28.74
CA PHE A 8 2.86 1.55 -27.33
C PHE A 8 2.21 2.82 -26.76
N ILE A 9 0.93 2.75 -26.51
CA ILE A 9 0.16 3.78 -25.82
C ILE A 9 0.68 3.84 -24.38
N GLN A 10 1.40 4.90 -24.11
CA GLN A 10 1.73 5.36 -22.78
C GLN A 10 0.42 5.84 -22.15
N ALA A 11 -0.23 4.99 -21.36
CA ALA A 11 -1.36 5.39 -20.54
C ALA A 11 -0.83 6.27 -19.41
N SER A 12 -0.72 7.56 -19.68
CA SER A 12 -0.67 8.58 -18.63
C SER A 12 -2.05 8.62 -17.98
N ALA A 13 -2.24 7.82 -16.94
CA ALA A 13 -3.42 7.94 -16.09
C ALA A 13 -3.36 9.29 -15.39
N GLN A 14 -4.06 10.28 -15.93
CA GLN A 14 -4.45 11.47 -15.17
C GLN A 14 -5.38 11.02 -14.05
N PRO A 15 -5.23 11.54 -12.83
CA PRO A 15 -6.16 11.22 -11.76
C PRO A 15 -7.54 11.76 -12.16
N GLU A 16 -8.48 10.86 -12.37
CA GLU A 16 -9.89 11.23 -12.48
C GLU A 16 -10.35 11.89 -11.18
N PRO A 17 -11.13 12.96 -11.24
CA PRO A 17 -11.62 13.63 -10.04
C PRO A 17 -12.54 12.67 -9.29
N LEU A 18 -12.28 12.50 -7.99
CA LEU A 18 -13.11 11.75 -7.05
C LEU A 18 -14.59 12.03 -7.26
N ASN A 19 -15.32 11.00 -7.62
CA ASN A 19 -16.73 11.03 -7.95
C ASN A 19 -17.58 11.76 -6.91
N GLY A 20 -18.42 12.67 -7.41
CA GLY A 20 -19.26 13.61 -6.68
C GLY A 20 -20.40 13.05 -5.83
N THR A 21 -20.33 11.84 -5.31
CA THR A 21 -21.41 11.22 -4.52
C THR A 21 -21.38 11.63 -3.03
N ARG A 22 -20.32 12.28 -2.56
CA ARG A 22 -20.25 12.82 -1.17
C ARG A 22 -20.76 14.26 -1.03
N ARG A 23 -21.24 14.91 -2.10
CA ARG A 23 -21.68 16.33 -2.10
C ARG A 23 -23.19 16.55 -2.04
N ARG A 24 -24.04 15.51 -1.93
CA ARG A 24 -25.51 15.67 -2.00
C ARG A 24 -26.24 15.24 -0.74
N LEU A 25 -25.77 15.64 0.43
CA LEU A 25 -26.53 15.46 1.68
C LEU A 25 -26.46 16.71 2.56
N LEU A 26 -26.68 17.88 1.96
CA LEU A 26 -26.93 19.13 2.68
C LEU A 26 -27.77 20.03 1.76
N LEU A 27 -29.09 19.86 1.77
CA LEU A 27 -30.10 20.89 1.44
C LEU A 27 -31.51 20.25 1.43
N ALA A 28 -32.10 20.13 2.61
CA ALA A 28 -33.56 20.17 2.79
C ALA A 28 -33.87 20.33 4.28
N LEU A 29 -33.98 21.56 4.73
CA LEU A 29 -34.72 21.92 5.94
C LEU A 29 -35.39 23.27 5.68
N ALA A 30 -36.66 23.22 5.31
CA ALA A 30 -37.56 24.38 5.34
C ALA A 30 -38.64 24.14 6.40
N ALA A 31 -38.61 24.98 7.39
CA ALA A 31 -39.70 25.61 8.16
C ALA A 31 -40.95 24.79 8.64
N ALA A 32 -41.16 24.76 9.96
CA ALA A 32 -42.41 25.17 10.63
C ALA A 32 -42.25 25.13 12.17
N PRO A 33 -43.13 25.80 12.96
CA PRO A 33 -42.70 26.46 14.18
C PRO A 33 -43.29 25.92 15.49
N LEU A 34 -42.70 26.38 16.63
CA LEU A 34 -43.22 26.59 17.97
C LEU A 34 -43.78 25.40 18.81
N GLY A 35 -43.10 25.14 19.91
CA GLY A 35 -43.63 24.42 21.04
C GLY A 35 -42.53 24.02 22.04
N GLY A 36 -42.36 24.77 23.13
CA GLY A 36 -41.28 24.60 24.10
C GLY A 36 -41.36 23.31 24.92
N ALA A 37 -40.20 22.71 25.18
CA ALA A 37 -39.86 21.93 26.36
C ALA A 37 -38.36 21.92 26.50
N LEU A 38 -37.81 22.54 27.54
CA LEU A 38 -36.40 22.38 27.91
C LEU A 38 -36.20 20.93 28.36
N SER A 39 -35.63 20.14 27.46
CA SER A 39 -35.05 18.83 27.79
C SER A 39 -33.56 18.97 27.78
N LEU A 40 -32.90 18.84 28.89
CA LEU A 40 -31.48 18.67 29.07
C LEU A 40 -31.06 17.33 28.37
N LEU A 41 -30.86 17.36 27.09
CA LEU A 41 -30.21 16.26 26.38
C LEU A 41 -28.69 16.37 26.57
N PRO A 42 -28.01 15.25 26.89
CA PRO A 42 -26.57 15.27 26.97
C PRO A 42 -26.01 15.69 25.60
N ARG A 43 -25.19 16.73 25.60
CA ARG A 43 -24.41 17.17 24.44
C ARG A 43 -23.59 15.97 23.98
N ARG A 44 -24.05 15.28 22.95
CA ARG A 44 -23.19 14.34 22.22
C ARG A 44 -21.96 15.16 21.76
N ALA A 45 -20.82 14.77 22.29
CA ALA A 45 -19.55 15.27 21.77
C ALA A 45 -19.59 15.07 20.25
N SER A 46 -19.58 16.15 19.50
CA SER A 46 -19.42 16.14 18.05
C SER A 46 -18.07 15.46 17.82
N ALA A 47 -18.08 14.28 17.26
CA ALA A 47 -16.85 13.69 16.76
C ALA A 47 -16.25 14.74 15.81
N ALA A 48 -15.10 15.29 16.18
CA ALA A 48 -14.38 16.20 15.34
C ALA A 48 -14.20 15.51 13.99
N ALA A 49 -14.64 16.16 12.91
CA ALA A 49 -14.43 15.65 11.57
C ALA A 49 -12.90 15.44 11.44
N SER A 50 -12.47 14.18 11.27
CA SER A 50 -11.06 13.89 11.11
C SER A 50 -10.57 14.68 9.91
N THR A 51 -9.60 15.57 10.12
CA THR A 51 -8.96 16.27 9.02
C THR A 51 -8.34 15.21 8.11
N SER A 52 -8.58 15.30 6.80
CA SER A 52 -8.02 14.32 5.84
C SER A 52 -6.49 14.33 5.82
N VAL A 53 -5.87 15.40 6.35
CA VAL A 53 -4.42 15.60 6.40
C VAL A 53 -4.03 16.19 7.75
N ILE A 54 -2.97 15.68 8.35
CA ILE A 54 -2.29 16.26 9.51
C ILE A 54 -1.11 17.08 8.98
N GLU A 55 -1.09 18.38 9.24
CA GLU A 55 0.00 19.26 8.86
C GLU A 55 1.08 19.26 9.94
N GLY A 56 2.25 18.72 9.63
CA GLY A 56 3.39 18.66 10.52
C GLY A 56 4.36 19.86 10.37
N ARG A 57 5.53 19.74 11.00
CA ARG A 57 6.62 20.73 10.88
C ARG A 57 7.24 20.68 9.48
N ASN A 58 7.86 21.77 9.08
CA ASN A 58 8.61 21.87 7.81
C ASN A 58 7.78 21.49 6.58
N LEU A 59 6.47 21.79 6.61
CA LEU A 59 5.51 21.45 5.54
C LEU A 59 5.36 19.95 5.27
N TRP A 60 5.73 19.09 6.21
CA TRP A 60 5.43 17.68 6.17
C TRP A 60 3.93 17.44 6.33
N LEU A 61 3.39 16.51 5.58
CA LEU A 61 2.00 16.11 5.65
C LEU A 61 1.89 14.63 6.01
N TYR A 62 0.90 14.31 6.84
CA TYR A 62 0.59 12.95 7.24
C TYR A 62 -0.87 12.63 6.93
N PRO A 63 -1.22 11.38 6.63
CA PRO A 63 -2.60 10.99 6.38
C PRO A 63 -3.44 11.10 7.66
N GLY A 64 -4.51 11.89 7.63
CA GLY A 64 -5.39 12.06 8.77
C GLY A 64 -6.30 10.86 9.06
N TRP A 65 -6.34 9.89 8.14
CA TRP A 65 -7.06 8.62 8.34
C TRP A 65 -6.24 7.55 9.06
N GLU A 66 -4.96 7.77 9.28
CA GLU A 66 -4.10 6.94 10.12
C GLU A 66 -4.09 7.48 11.54
N SER A 67 -4.85 6.88 12.45
CA SER A 67 -4.87 7.33 13.84
C SER A 67 -3.49 7.16 14.49
N LEU A 68 -3.02 8.24 15.12
CA LEU A 68 -1.77 8.25 15.89
C LEU A 68 -1.98 7.80 17.35
N THR A 69 -3.23 7.65 17.78
CA THR A 69 -3.59 7.40 19.19
C THR A 69 -4.39 6.13 19.42
N ASP A 70 -5.18 5.67 18.43
CA ASP A 70 -6.06 4.52 18.62
C ASP A 70 -5.28 3.21 18.56
N ASP A 71 -5.34 2.44 19.63
CA ASP A 71 -4.76 1.10 19.65
C ASP A 71 -5.66 0.10 18.94
N ALA A 72 -5.38 -0.12 17.66
CA ALA A 72 -6.02 -1.13 16.83
C ALA A 72 -5.24 -2.46 16.77
N THR A 73 -4.27 -2.67 17.66
CA THR A 73 -3.43 -3.89 17.67
C THR A 73 -4.27 -5.17 17.65
N PRO A 74 -5.33 -5.34 18.47
CA PRO A 74 -6.14 -6.57 18.42
C PRO A 74 -6.78 -6.84 17.05
N ALA A 75 -7.21 -5.80 16.34
CA ALA A 75 -7.77 -5.93 14.99
C ALA A 75 -6.68 -6.32 13.98
N CYS A 76 -5.50 -5.74 14.10
CA CYS A 76 -4.35 -6.09 13.27
C CYS A 76 -3.94 -7.56 13.44
N LEU A 77 -3.95 -8.09 14.66
CA LEU A 77 -3.63 -9.50 14.90
C LEU A 77 -4.66 -10.44 14.26
N LYS A 78 -5.95 -10.11 14.28
CA LYS A 78 -6.98 -10.85 13.54
C LYS A 78 -6.74 -10.85 12.03
N ALA A 79 -6.26 -9.72 11.47
CA ALA A 79 -5.89 -9.68 10.07
C ALA A 79 -4.68 -10.60 9.78
N VAL A 80 -3.71 -10.68 10.68
CA VAL A 80 -2.59 -11.63 10.56
C VAL A 80 -3.08 -13.08 10.57
N ASP A 81 -4.05 -13.42 11.43
CA ASP A 81 -4.66 -14.76 11.45
C ASP A 81 -5.35 -15.09 10.12
N LEU A 82 -6.04 -14.13 9.51
CA LEU A 82 -6.68 -14.30 8.20
C LEU A 82 -5.63 -14.42 7.08
N ILE A 83 -4.54 -13.65 7.14
CA ILE A 83 -3.41 -13.77 6.23
C ILE A 83 -2.80 -15.16 6.33
N ARG A 84 -2.65 -15.71 7.54
CA ARG A 84 -2.14 -17.06 7.73
C ARG A 84 -3.03 -18.08 7.02
N GLN A 85 -4.34 -18.03 7.22
CA GLN A 85 -5.27 -18.93 6.55
C GLN A 85 -5.21 -18.82 5.02
N ALA A 86 -5.07 -17.60 4.49
CA ALA A 86 -4.92 -17.36 3.06
C ALA A 86 -3.61 -17.95 2.51
N THR A 87 -2.49 -17.71 3.22
CA THR A 87 -1.17 -18.21 2.79
C THR A 87 -1.05 -19.73 2.90
N ASP A 88 -1.77 -20.38 3.81
CA ASP A 88 -1.84 -21.85 3.88
C ASP A 88 -2.47 -22.43 2.60
N LYS A 89 -3.52 -21.80 2.09
CA LYS A 89 -4.16 -22.22 0.83
C LYS A 89 -3.22 -22.04 -0.37
N LEU A 90 -2.46 -20.95 -0.42
CA LEU A 90 -1.44 -20.73 -1.45
C LEU A 90 -0.31 -21.77 -1.33
N SER A 91 0.14 -22.05 -0.12
CA SER A 91 1.17 -23.05 0.17
C SER A 91 0.77 -24.46 -0.24
N ALA A 92 -0.50 -24.83 -0.05
CA ALA A 92 -1.04 -26.12 -0.49
C ALA A 92 -0.96 -26.31 -2.02
N ARG A 93 -0.83 -25.20 -2.78
CA ARG A 93 -0.58 -25.19 -4.25
C ARG A 93 0.89 -25.01 -4.60
N GLY A 94 1.79 -25.08 -3.63
CA GLY A 94 3.22 -24.89 -3.84
C GLY A 94 3.63 -23.42 -4.06
N ILE A 95 2.74 -22.46 -3.80
CA ILE A 95 3.01 -21.03 -3.95
C ILE A 95 3.49 -20.47 -2.61
N ARG A 96 4.74 -20.02 -2.56
CA ARG A 96 5.30 -19.35 -1.39
C ARG A 96 4.71 -17.96 -1.23
N SER A 97 4.58 -17.49 0.00
CA SER A 97 4.09 -16.13 0.28
C SER A 97 5.11 -15.37 1.14
N VAL A 98 5.37 -14.12 0.78
CA VAL A 98 6.15 -13.18 1.60
C VAL A 98 5.28 -11.97 1.88
N ILE A 99 5.08 -11.65 3.16
CA ILE A 99 4.26 -10.53 3.60
C ILE A 99 5.14 -9.31 3.79
N VAL A 100 4.70 -8.19 3.22
CA VAL A 100 5.34 -6.88 3.35
C VAL A 100 4.35 -5.90 3.93
N ILE A 101 4.74 -5.21 4.99
CA ILE A 101 3.93 -4.15 5.59
C ILE A 101 4.72 -2.85 5.48
N ALA A 102 4.17 -1.87 4.76
CA ALA A 102 4.67 -0.51 4.78
C ALA A 102 4.29 0.12 6.14
N PRO A 103 5.26 0.54 6.96
CA PRO A 103 4.97 1.15 8.25
C PRO A 103 4.25 2.49 8.09
N LEU A 104 3.65 3.01 9.18
CA LEU A 104 3.08 4.35 9.17
C LEU A 104 4.15 5.39 8.81
N LYS A 105 3.78 6.36 7.98
CA LYS A 105 4.66 7.51 7.73
C LYS A 105 5.05 8.22 9.01
N ALA A 106 4.09 8.40 9.93
CA ALA A 106 4.33 9.01 11.23
C ALA A 106 5.36 8.26 12.09
N ARG A 107 5.47 6.93 11.95
CA ARG A 107 6.48 6.10 12.64
C ARG A 107 7.88 6.38 12.11
N SER A 108 8.02 6.48 10.81
CA SER A 108 9.33 6.63 10.15
C SER A 108 9.85 8.08 10.12
N CYS A 109 8.98 9.06 10.37
CA CYS A 109 9.27 10.51 10.26
C CYS A 109 8.70 11.27 11.48
N LEU A 110 8.93 10.75 12.69
CA LEU A 110 8.42 11.32 13.96
C LEU A 110 8.85 12.77 14.19
N GLU A 111 10.06 13.11 13.76
CA GLU A 111 10.69 14.41 13.94
C GLU A 111 9.94 15.55 13.25
N ASN A 112 9.09 15.24 12.30
CA ASN A 112 8.31 16.22 11.54
C ASN A 112 6.82 16.26 11.94
N LEU A 113 6.39 15.49 12.95
CA LEU A 113 5.04 15.61 13.48
C LEU A 113 4.79 17.00 14.09
N PRO A 114 3.52 17.45 14.19
CA PRO A 114 3.19 18.72 14.86
C PRO A 114 3.69 18.72 16.32
N ASP A 115 4.02 19.90 16.83
CA ASP A 115 4.46 20.05 18.21
C ASP A 115 3.44 19.48 19.20
N GLY A 116 3.91 18.75 20.19
CA GLY A 116 3.06 18.09 21.18
C GLY A 116 2.35 16.82 20.67
N THR A 117 2.54 16.44 19.42
CA THR A 117 1.96 15.23 18.84
C THR A 117 2.95 14.07 18.92
N ALA A 118 2.47 12.92 19.40
CA ALA A 118 3.24 11.68 19.46
C ALA A 118 2.35 10.47 19.15
N LEU A 119 2.97 9.36 18.80
CA LEU A 119 2.26 8.09 18.75
C LEU A 119 1.93 7.64 20.17
N SER A 120 0.69 7.16 20.40
CA SER A 120 0.38 6.47 21.65
C SER A 120 1.23 5.21 21.81
N ALA A 121 1.36 4.69 23.02
CA ALA A 121 2.11 3.46 23.29
C ALA A 121 1.59 2.28 22.44
N GLY A 122 0.26 2.18 22.28
CA GLY A 122 -0.37 1.17 21.43
C GLY A 122 0.04 1.27 19.97
N VAL A 123 -0.05 2.47 19.39
CA VAL A 123 0.38 2.70 18.00
C VAL A 123 1.89 2.50 17.84
N ALA A 124 2.70 2.97 18.79
CA ALA A 124 4.13 2.79 18.76
C ALA A 124 4.54 1.30 18.78
N GLY A 125 3.87 0.46 19.57
CA GLY A 125 4.13 -0.98 19.69
C GLY A 125 3.49 -1.84 18.57
N ARG A 126 2.49 -1.33 17.87
CA ARG A 126 1.63 -2.10 16.95
C ARG A 126 2.40 -2.83 15.85
N TYR A 127 3.32 -2.17 15.17
CA TYR A 127 4.12 -2.78 14.11
C TYR A 127 4.92 -3.99 14.59
N ALA A 128 5.57 -3.87 15.75
CA ALA A 128 6.30 -4.96 16.38
C ALA A 128 5.37 -6.10 16.78
N ALA A 129 4.19 -5.81 17.34
CA ALA A 129 3.21 -6.81 17.71
C ALA A 129 2.71 -7.61 16.49
N ILE A 130 2.36 -6.92 15.39
CA ILE A 130 1.95 -7.55 14.12
C ILE A 130 3.05 -8.49 13.63
N ARG A 131 4.30 -8.02 13.60
CA ARG A 131 5.43 -8.82 13.13
C ARG A 131 5.70 -10.04 14.01
N THR A 132 5.69 -9.85 15.32
CA THR A 132 5.90 -10.96 16.29
C THR A 132 4.81 -12.02 16.16
N HIS A 133 3.54 -11.60 16.06
CA HIS A 133 2.43 -12.53 15.87
C HIS A 133 2.53 -13.27 14.53
N ALA A 134 2.83 -12.57 13.44
CA ALA A 134 3.04 -13.20 12.14
C ALA A 134 4.17 -14.25 12.16
N GLN A 135 5.28 -13.94 12.84
CA GLN A 135 6.39 -14.88 13.01
C GLN A 135 6.02 -16.10 13.86
N SER A 136 5.24 -15.93 14.94
CA SER A 136 4.77 -17.04 15.77
C SER A 136 3.87 -18.01 15.00
N LEU A 137 3.15 -17.52 13.99
CA LEU A 137 2.35 -18.32 13.06
C LEU A 137 3.19 -18.91 11.89
N GLY A 138 4.49 -18.67 11.83
CA GLY A 138 5.35 -19.14 10.75
C GLY A 138 5.21 -18.39 9.42
N LEU A 139 4.54 -17.22 9.41
CA LEU A 139 4.46 -16.39 8.22
C LEU A 139 5.83 -15.82 7.85
N GLN A 140 6.10 -15.80 6.54
CA GLN A 140 7.31 -15.17 6.01
C GLN A 140 7.05 -13.66 5.89
N ILE A 141 7.31 -12.91 6.96
CA ILE A 141 7.14 -11.45 6.99
C ILE A 141 8.49 -10.75 6.95
N VAL A 142 8.56 -9.64 6.21
CA VAL A 142 9.73 -8.76 6.12
C VAL A 142 9.59 -7.60 7.11
N ASP A 143 10.68 -7.30 7.80
CA ASP A 143 10.77 -6.11 8.66
C ASP A 143 10.99 -4.86 7.79
N GLY A 144 9.89 -4.26 7.33
CA GLY A 144 9.90 -3.04 6.52
C GLY A 144 10.34 -1.82 7.32
N ASP A 145 9.97 -1.75 8.60
CA ASP A 145 10.36 -0.65 9.48
C ASP A 145 11.90 -0.60 9.67
N ALA A 146 12.51 -1.75 9.99
CA ALA A 146 13.96 -1.84 10.07
C ALA A 146 14.67 -1.64 8.72
N ALA A 147 14.02 -1.98 7.60
CA ALA A 147 14.58 -1.71 6.27
C ALA A 147 14.61 -0.20 5.97
N ILE A 148 13.52 0.51 6.28
CA ILE A 148 13.40 1.96 6.08
C ILE A 148 14.29 2.71 7.07
N ALA A 149 14.40 2.26 8.32
CA ALA A 149 15.29 2.86 9.31
C ALA A 149 16.77 2.80 8.88
N ALA A 150 17.15 1.80 8.09
CA ALA A 150 18.51 1.63 7.58
C ALA A 150 18.81 2.42 6.28
N VAL A 151 17.84 3.16 5.74
CA VAL A 151 18.09 4.09 4.61
C VAL A 151 19.01 5.20 5.09
N ASP A 152 19.95 5.60 4.22
CA ASP A 152 20.89 6.70 4.50
C ASP A 152 20.14 7.91 5.08
N PRO A 153 20.55 8.44 6.24
CA PRO A 153 19.91 9.59 6.87
C PRO A 153 19.84 10.85 5.97
N ALA A 154 20.71 10.97 4.97
CA ALA A 154 20.67 12.04 3.98
C ALA A 154 19.51 11.88 2.97
N GLN A 155 18.85 10.73 2.95
CA GLN A 155 17.74 10.44 2.05
C GLN A 155 16.40 10.45 2.79
N GLU A 156 15.38 11.00 2.14
CA GLU A 156 14.03 10.96 2.68
C GLU A 156 13.51 9.51 2.73
N LYS A 157 12.90 9.14 3.85
CA LYS A 157 12.24 7.83 4.04
C LYS A 157 10.86 7.79 3.41
N TYR A 158 10.13 8.89 3.52
CA TYR A 158 8.83 9.12 2.91
C TYR A 158 8.86 10.43 2.16
N ILE A 159 8.03 10.56 1.14
CA ILE A 159 7.89 11.79 0.38
C ILE A 159 7.14 12.82 1.26
N ARG A 160 7.66 14.03 1.39
CA ARG A 160 7.27 15.04 2.39
C ARG A 160 5.76 15.34 2.42
N ALA A 161 5.16 15.68 1.30
CA ALA A 161 3.74 16.05 1.21
C ALA A 161 2.89 14.99 0.47
N ASP A 162 3.35 13.74 0.50
CA ASP A 162 2.71 12.59 -0.12
C ASP A 162 2.49 11.47 0.91
N TYR A 163 1.66 10.48 0.55
CA TYR A 163 1.41 9.32 1.41
C TYR A 163 2.50 8.25 1.29
N HIS A 164 3.19 8.20 0.16
CA HIS A 164 4.07 7.09 -0.19
C HIS A 164 5.46 7.18 0.44
N TRP A 165 6.06 6.02 0.66
CA TRP A 165 7.49 5.92 0.93
C TRP A 165 8.31 6.46 -0.27
N SER A 166 9.56 6.83 -0.03
CA SER A 166 10.48 7.23 -1.09
C SER A 166 10.95 6.05 -1.93
N GLY A 167 11.51 6.32 -3.10
CA GLY A 167 12.16 5.29 -3.92
C GLY A 167 13.29 4.56 -3.18
N HIS A 168 14.05 5.26 -2.34
CA HIS A 168 15.11 4.65 -1.52
C HIS A 168 14.53 3.66 -0.50
N SER A 169 13.44 4.02 0.17
CA SER A 169 12.74 3.12 1.10
C SER A 169 12.11 1.94 0.39
N ALA A 170 11.46 2.15 -0.75
CA ALA A 170 10.91 1.08 -1.57
C ALA A 170 11.98 0.06 -1.97
N GLU A 171 13.16 0.54 -2.42
CA GLU A 171 14.29 -0.34 -2.77
C GLU A 171 14.90 -1.06 -1.56
N ALA A 172 15.00 -0.39 -0.41
CA ALA A 172 15.50 -1.03 0.81
C ALA A 172 14.61 -2.19 1.27
N VAL A 173 13.27 -1.99 1.22
CA VAL A 173 12.31 -3.05 1.54
C VAL A 173 12.36 -4.16 0.49
N ALA A 174 12.40 -3.84 -0.81
CA ALA A 174 12.50 -4.82 -1.89
C ALA A 174 13.77 -5.69 -1.77
N ALA A 175 14.90 -5.13 -1.37
CA ALA A 175 16.14 -5.87 -1.12
C ALA A 175 15.99 -6.89 0.04
N ARG A 176 15.24 -6.53 1.11
CA ARG A 176 14.93 -7.46 2.20
C ARG A 176 14.00 -8.59 1.74
N VAL A 177 13.01 -8.28 0.89
CA VAL A 177 12.13 -9.29 0.26
C VAL A 177 12.95 -10.24 -0.60
N ALA A 178 13.83 -9.74 -1.44
CA ALA A 178 14.71 -10.55 -2.27
C ALA A 178 15.53 -11.53 -1.42
N LYS A 179 16.17 -11.03 -0.36
CA LYS A 179 16.93 -11.87 0.58
C LYS A 179 16.06 -12.98 1.19
N ARG A 180 14.80 -12.65 1.58
CA ARG A 180 13.87 -13.64 2.14
C ARG A 180 13.47 -14.69 1.12
N LEU A 181 13.19 -14.31 -0.11
CA LEU A 181 12.83 -15.22 -1.19
C LEU A 181 13.96 -16.20 -1.52
N VAL A 182 15.19 -15.68 -1.66
CA VAL A 182 16.38 -16.50 -1.98
C VAL A 182 16.72 -17.45 -0.83
N SER A 183 16.64 -17.00 0.44
CA SER A 183 16.91 -17.85 1.60
C SER A 183 15.85 -18.96 1.81
N ALA A 184 14.64 -18.78 1.27
CA ALA A 184 13.58 -19.81 1.32
C ALA A 184 13.73 -20.91 0.25
N GLY A 185 14.80 -20.86 -0.55
CA GLY A 185 15.12 -21.85 -1.57
C GLY A 185 15.20 -21.28 -2.99
N PRO A 186 15.70 -22.06 -3.96
CA PRO A 186 15.94 -21.58 -5.32
C PRO A 186 14.66 -21.12 -6.01
N LEU A 187 14.80 -20.06 -6.81
CA LEU A 187 13.76 -19.60 -7.72
C LEU A 187 13.97 -20.25 -9.10
N LYS A 188 12.88 -20.70 -9.69
CA LYS A 188 12.83 -21.16 -11.09
C LYS A 188 12.96 -19.97 -12.04
N GLY A 189 12.87 -20.23 -13.32
CA GLY A 189 12.96 -19.21 -14.37
C GLY A 189 14.40 -18.88 -14.79
N ALA A 190 14.53 -18.15 -15.87
CA ALA A 190 15.83 -17.81 -16.46
C ALA A 190 16.60 -16.84 -15.55
N ALA A 191 17.86 -17.15 -15.24
CA ALA A 191 18.79 -16.19 -14.70
C ALA A 191 19.10 -15.11 -15.77
N GLY A 192 19.41 -13.90 -15.34
CA GLY A 192 19.61 -12.77 -16.24
C GLY A 192 18.34 -12.10 -16.73
N ALA A 193 17.14 -12.57 -16.30
CA ALA A 193 15.85 -11.95 -16.61
C ALA A 193 15.46 -10.83 -15.65
N GLY A 194 16.33 -10.46 -14.73
CA GLY A 194 16.10 -9.38 -13.77
C GLY A 194 16.13 -8.00 -14.41
N SER A 195 15.32 -7.09 -13.86
CA SER A 195 15.28 -5.70 -14.31
C SER A 195 16.62 -5.00 -14.10
N ARG A 196 17.01 -4.17 -15.07
CA ARG A 196 18.13 -3.24 -14.90
C ARG A 196 17.65 -1.99 -14.17
N LEU A 197 18.44 -1.55 -13.20
CA LEU A 197 18.16 -0.30 -12.49
C LEU A 197 18.82 0.86 -13.23
N GLY A 198 18.03 1.86 -13.61
CA GLY A 198 18.50 3.10 -14.20
C GLY A 198 19.07 4.09 -13.17
N ALA A 199 19.42 5.27 -13.64
CA ALA A 199 19.85 6.36 -12.77
C ALA A 199 18.70 6.85 -11.88
N TRP A 200 19.05 7.46 -10.75
CA TRP A 200 18.10 8.25 -9.97
C TRP A 200 17.79 9.55 -10.69
N ASN A 201 16.53 9.91 -10.78
CA ASN A 201 16.06 11.17 -11.35
C ASN A 201 15.13 11.87 -10.37
N GLU A 202 15.08 13.17 -10.47
CA GLU A 202 14.18 14.00 -9.73
C GLU A 202 12.95 14.33 -10.58
N GLU A 203 11.76 14.15 -10.00
CA GLU A 203 10.49 14.66 -10.51
C GLU A 203 9.95 15.72 -9.55
N VAL A 204 9.33 16.77 -10.08
CA VAL A 204 8.79 17.87 -9.26
C VAL A 204 7.28 17.97 -9.47
N ARG A 205 6.51 17.54 -8.45
CA ARG A 205 5.05 17.56 -8.49
C ARG A 205 4.42 17.74 -7.11
N TYR A 206 3.13 18.01 -7.06
CA TYR A 206 2.40 17.98 -5.78
C TYR A 206 2.23 16.55 -5.32
N GLY A 207 2.51 16.29 -4.05
CA GLY A 207 2.21 15.01 -3.41
C GLY A 207 0.71 14.80 -3.21
N ASP A 208 0.32 13.54 -3.03
CA ASP A 208 -1.10 13.13 -2.91
C ASP A 208 -1.78 13.78 -1.70
N LEU A 209 -1.08 13.92 -0.57
CA LEU A 209 -1.64 14.58 0.62
C LEU A 209 -1.81 16.09 0.38
N ALA A 210 -0.89 16.73 -0.34
CA ALA A 210 -1.02 18.14 -0.71
C ALA A 210 -2.23 18.37 -1.64
N ALA A 211 -2.60 17.38 -2.45
CA ALA A 211 -3.77 17.47 -3.32
C ALA A 211 -5.11 17.51 -2.54
N LEU A 212 -5.12 17.05 -1.30
CA LEU A 212 -6.29 17.06 -0.41
C LEU A 212 -6.48 18.38 0.34
N LEU A 213 -5.49 19.28 0.31
CA LEU A 213 -5.55 20.57 0.98
C LEU A 213 -6.35 21.62 0.16
N PRO A 214 -6.92 22.64 0.82
CA PRO A 214 -7.45 23.81 0.12
C PRO A 214 -6.39 24.47 -0.78
N PRO A 215 -6.78 25.11 -1.90
CA PRO A 215 -5.84 25.61 -2.91
C PRO A 215 -4.70 26.47 -2.35
N GLU A 216 -5.01 27.40 -1.42
CA GLU A 216 -3.99 28.29 -0.81
C GLU A 216 -3.00 27.50 0.06
N ARG A 217 -3.48 26.52 0.82
CA ARG A 217 -2.60 25.66 1.63
C ARG A 217 -1.75 24.75 0.75
N LYS A 218 -2.35 24.13 -0.29
CA LYS A 218 -1.61 23.36 -1.29
C LYS A 218 -0.49 24.18 -1.91
N LYS A 219 -0.77 25.44 -2.29
CA LYS A 219 0.23 26.36 -2.84
C LYS A 219 1.34 26.67 -1.84
N ALA A 220 0.99 26.87 -0.57
CA ALA A 220 1.95 27.15 0.50
C ALA A 220 2.86 25.95 0.80
N VAL A 221 2.32 24.73 0.77
CA VAL A 221 3.10 23.48 0.92
C VAL A 221 4.07 23.32 -0.26
N GLY A 222 3.66 23.70 -1.46
CA GLY A 222 4.47 23.60 -2.67
C GLY A 222 4.54 22.17 -3.24
N LYS A 223 5.33 22.03 -4.30
CA LYS A 223 5.64 20.74 -4.92
C LYS A 223 6.75 20.04 -4.15
N ASP A 224 6.71 18.71 -4.17
CA ASP A 224 7.78 17.86 -3.68
C ASP A 224 8.74 17.47 -4.79
N HIS A 225 9.96 17.18 -4.38
CA HIS A 225 11.03 16.65 -5.20
C HIS A 225 11.07 15.13 -5.00
N PHE A 226 10.52 14.38 -5.96
CA PHE A 226 10.47 12.92 -5.91
C PHE A 226 11.73 12.33 -6.53
N ILE A 227 12.45 11.53 -5.77
CA ILE A 227 13.57 10.79 -6.30
C ILE A 227 13.09 9.42 -6.76
N VAL A 228 13.17 9.16 -8.05
CA VAL A 228 12.70 7.93 -8.70
C VAL A 228 13.77 7.34 -9.61
N ARG A 229 13.69 6.05 -9.89
CA ARG A 229 14.58 5.42 -10.86
C ARG A 229 14.06 5.52 -12.28
N THR A 230 14.94 5.80 -13.21
CA THR A 230 14.64 5.61 -14.63
C THR A 230 14.40 4.13 -14.90
N VAL A 231 13.34 3.82 -15.63
CA VAL A 231 13.12 2.47 -16.15
C VAL A 231 14.09 2.24 -17.31
N VAL A 232 14.93 1.24 -17.19
CA VAL A 232 15.80 0.79 -18.28
C VAL A 232 15.17 -0.45 -18.92
N ALA A 233 14.88 -0.37 -20.22
CA ALA A 233 14.41 -1.54 -20.95
C ALA A 233 15.47 -2.65 -20.87
N SER A 234 15.07 -3.84 -20.39
CA SER A 234 15.95 -5.00 -20.41
C SER A 234 15.89 -5.64 -21.80
N PRO A 235 17.03 -5.79 -22.50
CA PRO A 235 17.06 -6.60 -23.73
C PRO A 235 16.66 -8.03 -23.38
N GLY A 236 15.71 -8.60 -24.10
CA GLY A 236 15.28 -9.99 -23.89
C GLY A 236 14.02 -10.22 -23.06
N LEU A 237 13.28 -9.17 -22.68
CA LEU A 237 12.00 -9.32 -21.96
C LEU A 237 10.97 -10.17 -22.74
N VAL A 238 11.10 -10.26 -24.05
CA VAL A 238 10.17 -11.01 -24.91
C VAL A 238 10.38 -12.53 -24.80
N ASP A 239 11.57 -12.97 -24.40
CA ASP A 239 11.95 -14.40 -24.35
C ASP A 239 12.12 -14.93 -22.91
N SER A 240 11.91 -14.13 -21.87
CA SER A 240 12.24 -14.52 -20.49
C SER A 240 11.18 -15.38 -19.79
N GLY A 241 10.09 -15.68 -20.46
CA GLY A 241 8.97 -16.46 -19.89
C GLY A 241 8.11 -15.69 -18.88
N PRO A 242 7.12 -16.35 -18.24
CA PRO A 242 6.25 -15.70 -17.28
C PRO A 242 6.97 -15.34 -15.97
N PRO A 243 6.51 -14.33 -15.23
CA PRO A 243 7.06 -13.96 -13.93
C PRO A 243 7.01 -15.12 -12.94
N VAL A 244 8.12 -15.39 -12.26
CA VAL A 244 8.22 -16.43 -11.21
C VAL A 244 7.85 -15.91 -9.83
N VAL A 245 7.87 -14.59 -9.65
CA VAL A 245 7.43 -13.89 -8.45
C VAL A 245 6.41 -12.84 -8.85
N GLN A 246 5.29 -12.81 -8.15
CA GLN A 246 4.26 -11.78 -8.32
C GLN A 246 4.20 -10.87 -7.12
N VAL A 247 4.29 -9.57 -7.34
CA VAL A 247 3.98 -8.55 -6.32
C VAL A 247 2.50 -8.22 -6.41
N VAL A 248 1.82 -8.27 -5.27
CA VAL A 248 0.41 -7.90 -5.14
C VAL A 248 0.29 -6.88 -4.01
N GLY A 249 -0.23 -5.69 -4.28
CA GLY A 249 -0.31 -4.65 -3.27
C GLY A 249 -1.12 -3.42 -3.68
N ASN A 250 -0.88 -2.34 -2.97
CA ASN A 250 -1.49 -1.05 -3.27
C ASN A 250 -0.48 -0.10 -3.97
N SER A 251 -0.80 1.18 -4.01
CA SER A 251 0.05 2.21 -4.63
C SER A 251 1.46 2.34 -4.05
N MET A 252 1.77 1.77 -2.88
CA MET A 252 3.14 1.70 -2.36
C MET A 252 4.09 0.92 -3.27
N VAL A 253 3.58 -0.08 -4.01
CA VAL A 253 4.39 -0.89 -4.92
C VAL A 253 4.23 -0.51 -6.40
N GLN A 254 3.62 0.64 -6.68
CA GLN A 254 3.47 1.10 -8.06
C GLN A 254 4.85 1.32 -8.73
N PRO A 255 4.94 1.16 -10.08
CA PRO A 255 6.22 1.03 -10.77
C PRO A 255 7.19 2.19 -10.55
N TYR A 256 6.71 3.45 -10.53
CA TYR A 256 7.60 4.61 -10.45
C TYR A 256 8.38 4.69 -9.11
N LEU A 257 7.89 4.05 -8.03
CA LEU A 257 8.59 3.99 -6.74
C LEU A 257 9.74 2.97 -6.73
N GLY A 258 9.85 2.11 -7.74
CA GLY A 258 11.00 1.23 -7.94
C GLY A 258 10.96 -0.11 -7.21
N PHE A 259 9.97 -0.39 -6.33
CA PHE A 259 9.91 -1.65 -5.56
C PHE A 259 9.95 -2.90 -6.46
N PRO A 260 9.08 -3.10 -7.47
CA PRO A 260 9.10 -4.31 -8.29
C PRO A 260 10.37 -4.43 -9.13
N GLN A 261 10.91 -3.31 -9.63
CA GLN A 261 12.14 -3.30 -10.40
C GLN A 261 13.35 -3.70 -9.56
N LYS A 262 13.44 -3.15 -8.33
CA LYS A 262 14.51 -3.51 -7.39
C LYS A 262 14.43 -4.95 -6.96
N LEU A 263 13.22 -5.46 -6.69
CA LEU A 263 13.02 -6.86 -6.37
C LEU A 263 13.49 -7.76 -7.52
N SER A 264 13.05 -7.48 -8.75
CA SER A 264 13.44 -8.19 -9.96
C SER A 264 14.95 -8.17 -10.17
N ASN A 265 15.58 -7.00 -10.02
CA ASN A 265 17.04 -6.85 -10.09
C ASN A 265 17.76 -7.72 -9.05
N ALA A 266 17.30 -7.68 -7.80
CA ALA A 266 17.97 -8.34 -6.68
C ALA A 266 17.84 -9.87 -6.70
N ILE A 267 16.75 -10.41 -7.26
CA ILE A 267 16.57 -11.86 -7.43
C ILE A 267 17.02 -12.35 -8.80
N ASP A 268 17.41 -11.45 -9.70
CA ASP A 268 17.81 -11.71 -11.08
C ASP A 268 16.77 -12.55 -11.85
N ARG A 269 15.49 -12.29 -11.63
CA ARG A 269 14.34 -12.96 -12.24
C ARG A 269 13.26 -11.96 -12.59
N GLN A 270 12.38 -12.36 -13.52
CA GLN A 270 11.21 -11.57 -13.85
C GLN A 270 10.22 -11.52 -12.70
N VAL A 271 9.71 -10.33 -12.41
CA VAL A 271 8.72 -10.03 -11.37
C VAL A 271 7.49 -9.42 -12.02
N GLY A 272 6.33 -10.01 -11.78
CA GLY A 272 5.03 -9.46 -12.16
C GLY A 272 4.49 -8.53 -11.09
N LEU A 273 3.55 -7.68 -11.47
CA LEU A 273 2.92 -6.71 -10.58
C LEU A 273 1.41 -6.64 -10.81
N THR A 274 0.66 -6.77 -9.74
CA THR A 274 -0.76 -6.40 -9.66
C THR A 274 -0.94 -5.44 -8.49
N TRP A 275 -1.38 -4.23 -8.78
CA TRP A 275 -1.64 -3.25 -7.74
C TRP A 275 -2.94 -2.50 -7.99
N THR A 276 -3.56 -2.00 -6.91
CA THR A 276 -4.78 -1.19 -6.96
C THR A 276 -4.64 0.02 -6.05
N PHE A 277 -5.57 0.93 -6.13
CA PHE A 277 -5.66 2.03 -5.16
C PHE A 277 -6.00 1.52 -3.76
N GLY A 278 -5.69 2.32 -2.74
CA GLY A 278 -5.80 1.91 -1.34
C GLY A 278 -7.22 1.55 -0.87
N ASP A 279 -8.24 2.08 -1.51
CA ASP A 279 -9.65 1.83 -1.22
C ASP A 279 -10.17 0.47 -1.72
N THR A 280 -9.55 -0.12 -2.75
CA THR A 280 -9.80 -1.52 -3.14
C THR A 280 -9.33 -2.50 -2.06
N GLY A 281 -8.29 -2.14 -1.36
CA GLY A 281 -7.71 -2.91 -0.27
C GLY A 281 -6.90 -4.14 -0.69
N PRO A 282 -6.04 -4.63 0.21
CA PRO A 282 -5.10 -5.72 -0.11
C PRO A 282 -5.79 -7.06 -0.36
N TRP A 283 -6.94 -7.28 0.26
CA TRP A 283 -7.72 -8.52 0.15
C TRP A 283 -8.30 -8.71 -1.26
N LYS A 284 -8.98 -7.68 -1.74
CA LYS A 284 -9.58 -7.70 -3.08
C LYS A 284 -8.51 -7.67 -4.17
N THR A 285 -7.41 -6.95 -3.95
CA THR A 285 -6.28 -6.92 -4.89
C THR A 285 -5.68 -8.31 -5.09
N LEU A 286 -5.52 -9.09 -4.00
CA LEU A 286 -5.07 -10.48 -4.12
C LEU A 286 -6.06 -11.32 -4.92
N LEU A 287 -7.36 -11.23 -4.65
CA LEU A 287 -8.37 -11.95 -5.42
C LEU A 287 -8.38 -11.55 -6.89
N ASN A 288 -8.25 -10.26 -7.19
CA ASN A 288 -8.18 -9.80 -8.59
C ASN A 288 -7.04 -10.47 -9.35
N TYR A 289 -5.88 -10.64 -8.71
CA TYR A 289 -4.77 -11.36 -9.31
C TYR A 289 -5.06 -12.87 -9.44
N LEU A 290 -5.50 -13.52 -8.37
CA LEU A 290 -5.73 -14.97 -8.37
C LEU A 290 -6.86 -15.41 -9.31
N GLU A 291 -7.83 -14.54 -9.57
CA GLU A 291 -8.93 -14.78 -10.50
C GLU A 291 -8.59 -14.41 -11.95
N SER A 292 -7.41 -13.81 -12.19
CA SER A 292 -6.99 -13.33 -13.51
C SER A 292 -6.61 -14.44 -14.48
N PRO A 293 -6.67 -14.18 -15.79
CA PRO A 293 -6.16 -15.11 -16.81
C PRO A 293 -4.67 -15.38 -16.66
N GLU A 294 -3.89 -14.37 -16.26
CA GLU A 294 -2.43 -14.46 -16.07
C GLU A 294 -2.06 -15.49 -15.01
N PHE A 295 -2.72 -15.44 -13.84
CA PHE A 295 -2.51 -16.40 -12.77
C PHE A 295 -2.89 -17.82 -13.20
N LYS A 296 -4.03 -17.97 -13.88
CA LYS A 296 -4.51 -19.29 -14.35
C LYS A 296 -3.58 -19.94 -15.37
N ALA A 297 -3.01 -19.11 -16.27
CA ALA A 297 -2.08 -19.60 -17.29
C ALA A 297 -0.71 -19.91 -16.71
N ASN A 298 -0.22 -19.09 -15.78
CA ASN A 298 1.16 -19.16 -15.28
C ASN A 298 1.21 -18.81 -13.79
N PRO A 299 0.83 -19.72 -12.88
CA PRO A 299 0.93 -19.47 -11.45
C PRO A 299 2.39 -19.20 -11.05
N PRO A 300 2.67 -18.15 -10.25
CA PRO A 300 4.02 -17.83 -9.83
C PRO A 300 4.51 -18.82 -8.78
N GLN A 301 5.81 -18.90 -8.61
CA GLN A 301 6.42 -19.67 -7.54
C GLN A 301 6.26 -18.99 -6.17
N ALA A 302 6.18 -17.65 -6.17
CA ALA A 302 5.98 -16.90 -4.94
C ALA A 302 5.11 -15.66 -5.19
N ILE A 303 4.34 -15.28 -4.18
CA ILE A 303 3.58 -14.03 -4.10
C ILE A 303 4.18 -13.16 -2.98
N VAL A 304 4.52 -11.93 -3.32
CA VAL A 304 4.85 -10.88 -2.35
C VAL A 304 3.58 -10.07 -2.14
N TRP A 305 2.97 -10.22 -0.96
CA TRP A 305 1.68 -9.60 -0.65
C TRP A 305 1.89 -8.40 0.28
N GLN A 306 1.63 -7.19 -0.24
CA GLN A 306 1.93 -5.95 0.43
C GLN A 306 0.68 -5.32 1.05
N PHE A 307 0.85 -4.81 2.26
CA PHE A 307 -0.13 -4.06 3.06
C PHE A 307 0.49 -2.74 3.52
N ASN A 308 -0.34 -1.77 3.86
CA ASN A 308 0.06 -0.66 4.74
C ASN A 308 -0.28 -0.99 6.19
N GLU A 309 0.48 -0.52 7.16
CA GLU A 309 0.21 -0.73 8.58
C GLU A 309 -1.21 -0.28 8.95
N GLY A 310 -1.66 0.87 8.42
CA GLY A 310 -3.02 1.36 8.63
C GLY A 310 -4.12 0.47 8.02
N GLN A 311 -3.80 -0.34 7.01
CA GLN A 311 -4.76 -1.29 6.43
C GLN A 311 -4.91 -2.58 7.24
N MET A 312 -3.90 -2.91 8.06
CA MET A 312 -3.91 -4.14 8.87
C MET A 312 -5.02 -4.18 9.92
N MET A 313 -5.59 -3.04 10.31
CA MET A 313 -6.72 -3.02 11.24
C MET A 313 -8.07 -3.32 10.58
N ASN A 314 -8.11 -3.51 9.26
CA ASN A 314 -9.33 -3.66 8.47
C ASN A 314 -9.37 -5.00 7.74
N LEU A 315 -10.30 -5.87 8.14
CA LEU A 315 -10.59 -7.14 7.49
C LEU A 315 -11.32 -6.91 6.14
N PRO A 316 -11.47 -7.94 5.28
CA PRO A 316 -12.27 -7.83 4.05
C PRO A 316 -13.69 -7.30 4.27
N SER A 317 -14.26 -7.56 5.45
CA SER A 317 -15.61 -7.13 5.85
C SER A 317 -15.72 -5.68 6.34
N ALA A 318 -14.63 -4.92 6.37
CA ALA A 318 -14.61 -3.56 6.90
C ALA A 318 -15.32 -2.57 5.95
N ALA A 319 -16.64 -2.45 6.09
CA ALA A 319 -17.44 -1.48 5.36
C ALA A 319 -17.02 -0.04 5.70
N GLY A 320 -16.95 0.81 4.67
CA GLY A 320 -16.50 2.21 4.80
C GLY A 320 -14.98 2.40 4.74
N GLN A 321 -14.19 1.33 4.89
CA GLN A 321 -12.74 1.34 4.64
C GLN A 321 -12.43 1.01 3.17
N TRP A 322 -13.11 0.00 2.63
CA TRP A 322 -12.96 -0.43 1.25
C TRP A 322 -14.08 0.12 0.38
N ASP A 323 -13.87 0.22 -0.91
CA ASP A 323 -14.94 0.51 -1.86
C ASP A 323 -16.04 -0.58 -1.78
N ALA A 324 -17.27 -0.23 -2.16
CA ALA A 324 -18.42 -1.13 -2.00
C ALA A 324 -18.28 -2.47 -2.76
N ALA A 325 -17.51 -2.49 -3.87
CA ALA A 325 -17.29 -3.70 -4.66
C ALA A 325 -16.20 -4.60 -4.05
N SER A 326 -15.42 -4.06 -3.13
CA SER A 326 -14.31 -4.75 -2.46
C SER A 326 -14.68 -5.31 -1.09
N VAL A 327 -15.77 -4.82 -0.48
CA VAL A 327 -16.26 -5.34 0.82
C VAL A 327 -16.83 -6.73 0.65
N MET A 328 -16.38 -7.67 1.48
CA MET A 328 -16.90 -9.04 1.51
C MET A 328 -16.70 -9.66 2.89
N ALA A 329 -17.54 -10.64 3.26
CA ALA A 329 -17.34 -11.41 4.47
C ALA A 329 -15.99 -12.14 4.45
N ASP A 330 -15.31 -12.25 5.59
CA ASP A 330 -13.98 -12.87 5.70
C ASP A 330 -13.98 -14.34 5.21
N GLY A 331 -15.06 -15.08 5.53
CA GLY A 331 -15.25 -16.44 5.02
C GLY A 331 -15.46 -16.49 3.49
N ALA A 332 -16.11 -15.47 2.90
CA ALA A 332 -16.28 -15.38 1.46
C ALA A 332 -14.95 -15.08 0.76
N PHE A 333 -14.09 -14.25 1.35
CA PHE A 333 -12.73 -14.03 0.89
C PHE A 333 -11.96 -15.36 0.79
N LEU A 334 -11.93 -16.14 1.88
CA LEU A 334 -11.24 -17.43 1.91
C LEU A 334 -11.82 -18.46 0.94
N ALA A 335 -13.15 -18.49 0.77
CA ALA A 335 -13.80 -19.37 -0.18
C ALA A 335 -13.46 -19.02 -1.63
N ARG A 336 -13.48 -17.74 -1.99
CA ARG A 336 -13.05 -17.26 -3.32
C ARG A 336 -11.59 -17.56 -3.59
N LEU A 337 -10.71 -17.30 -2.60
CA LEU A 337 -9.30 -17.62 -2.72
C LEU A 337 -9.11 -19.13 -2.95
N SER A 338 -9.76 -19.99 -2.16
CA SER A 338 -9.68 -21.44 -2.36
C SER A 338 -10.11 -21.87 -3.77
N LYS A 339 -11.20 -21.28 -4.29
CA LYS A 339 -11.69 -21.57 -5.63
C LYS A 339 -10.71 -21.09 -6.71
N ALA A 340 -10.08 -19.91 -6.50
CA ALA A 340 -9.16 -19.34 -7.48
C ALA A 340 -7.85 -20.13 -7.60
N VAL A 341 -7.42 -20.78 -6.50
CA VAL A 341 -6.19 -21.59 -6.46
C VAL A 341 -6.43 -23.09 -6.61
N ALA A 342 -7.68 -23.55 -6.74
CA ALA A 342 -8.01 -24.96 -7.00
C ALA A 342 -7.59 -25.37 -8.40
#